data_c93901b409a0a0d55d8589c2ce829b8f
#
_entry.id   c93901b409a0a0d55d8589c2ce829b8f
#
_cell.length_a   1.000
_cell.length_b   1.000
_cell.length_c   1.000
_cell.angle_alpha   90.00
_cell.angle_beta   90.00
_cell.angle_gamma   90.00
#
_symmetry.space_group_name_H-M   'P 1'
#
loop_
_entity.id
_entity.type
_entity.pdbx_description
1 polymer ?
#
loop_
_entity_poly.entity_id
_entity_poly.type
_entity_poly.pdbx_seq_one_letter_code
_entity_poly.pdbx_strand_id
1 'polypeptide(L)'
;MSVISMKQLLEAGVHFGHQTRRWNPKMSEYIYTERNGIHIIDLQKSVGKVDEAYEVIKNVVAEGGKVLFVGTKKQAQDTIRQEAERCGMYYVNERWLGGMLTNFKTIKTRIKRLKEIEKMSEDGTFDVLPKKEVIKLRKEWDKLERNLGGIKDMKDLPSAIFVVDPKKEHICIEEAHILHIPLLGIVDTNCDPEELDYVIPGNDDAIRAVKLIISTMADAVIEANEGVSAAPAEAAEEEAAEETEE
;
A
#
# COMPACT_ATOMS: atom_id res chain seq x y z
N MET A 1 3.26 -21.29 -10.79
CA MET A 1 3.13 -21.71 -9.37
C MET A 1 2.51 -20.55 -8.63
N SER A 2 1.63 -20.79 -7.66
CA SER A 2 1.07 -19.68 -6.90
C SER A 2 2.14 -19.07 -6.00
N VAL A 3 2.10 -17.74 -5.84
CA VAL A 3 3.07 -16.97 -5.05
C VAL A 3 2.94 -17.29 -3.55
N ILE A 4 1.71 -17.57 -3.10
CA ILE A 4 1.42 -17.97 -1.71
C ILE A 4 0.72 -19.33 -1.71
N SER A 5 1.13 -20.23 -0.80
CA SER A 5 0.43 -21.49 -0.60
C SER A 5 -0.81 -21.33 0.30
N MET A 6 -1.83 -22.16 0.05
CA MET A 6 -3.02 -22.21 0.92
C MET A 6 -2.66 -22.48 2.39
N LYS A 7 -1.61 -23.26 2.65
CA LYS A 7 -1.12 -23.57 4.00
C LYS A 7 -0.64 -22.31 4.72
N GLN A 8 0.11 -21.44 4.06
CA GLN A 8 0.58 -20.18 4.62
C GLN A 8 -0.59 -19.25 4.94
N LEU A 9 -1.60 -19.14 4.06
CA LEU A 9 -2.80 -18.37 4.31
C LEU A 9 -3.58 -18.89 5.52
N LEU A 10 -3.70 -20.23 5.65
CA LEU A 10 -4.37 -20.85 6.79
C LEU A 10 -3.66 -20.58 8.12
N GLU A 11 -2.33 -20.75 8.14
CA GLU A 11 -1.49 -20.50 9.33
C GLU A 11 -1.46 -19.04 9.75
N ALA A 12 -1.53 -18.12 8.79
CA ALA A 12 -1.65 -16.68 9.05
C ALA A 12 -3.04 -16.25 9.52
N GLY A 13 -4.06 -17.12 9.38
CA GLY A 13 -5.44 -16.83 9.77
C GLY A 13 -6.21 -15.94 8.81
N VAL A 14 -5.84 -15.94 7.52
CA VAL A 14 -6.50 -15.16 6.46
C VAL A 14 -7.95 -15.58 6.25
N HIS A 15 -8.29 -16.83 6.56
CA HIS A 15 -9.63 -17.41 6.38
C HIS A 15 -10.69 -16.92 7.36
N PHE A 16 -10.31 -16.25 8.45
CA PHE A 16 -11.27 -15.71 9.39
C PHE A 16 -11.84 -14.39 8.90
N GLY A 17 -13.14 -14.33 8.73
CA GLY A 17 -13.84 -13.08 8.46
C GLY A 17 -14.49 -12.50 9.72
N HIS A 18 -15.40 -11.58 9.54
CA HIS A 18 -16.16 -10.93 10.58
C HIS A 18 -17.37 -11.77 11.04
N GLN A 19 -18.01 -11.32 12.12
CA GLN A 19 -19.27 -11.92 12.62
C GLN A 19 -20.34 -11.84 11.54
N THR A 20 -21.16 -12.90 11.42
CA THR A 20 -22.23 -13.04 10.41
C THR A 20 -23.19 -11.87 10.35
N ARG A 21 -23.52 -11.23 11.49
CA ARG A 21 -24.39 -10.04 11.54
C ARG A 21 -23.80 -8.77 10.91
N ARG A 22 -22.49 -8.74 10.61
CA ARG A 22 -21.78 -7.56 10.09
C ARG A 22 -21.33 -7.71 8.64
N TRP A 23 -21.70 -8.80 8.00
CA TRP A 23 -21.24 -9.09 6.65
C TRP A 23 -21.91 -8.22 5.57
N ASN A 24 -21.25 -8.12 4.42
CA ASN A 24 -21.84 -7.56 3.21
C ASN A 24 -22.33 -8.71 2.31
N PRO A 25 -23.60 -8.70 1.86
CA PRO A 25 -24.14 -9.75 0.98
C PRO A 25 -23.35 -9.96 -0.33
N LYS A 26 -22.70 -8.91 -0.86
CA LYS A 26 -21.87 -9.01 -2.05
C LYS A 26 -20.60 -9.87 -1.85
N MET A 27 -20.20 -10.07 -0.59
CA MET A 27 -19.09 -10.97 -0.23
C MET A 27 -19.48 -12.45 -0.25
N SER A 28 -20.76 -12.79 -0.53
CA SER A 28 -21.26 -14.19 -0.51
C SER A 28 -20.43 -15.12 -1.40
N GLU A 29 -19.95 -14.65 -2.52
CA GLU A 29 -19.12 -15.45 -3.44
C GLU A 29 -17.76 -15.85 -2.85
N TYR A 30 -17.21 -15.06 -1.91
CA TYR A 30 -15.89 -15.30 -1.27
C TYR A 30 -16.01 -16.04 0.05
N ILE A 31 -17.23 -16.31 0.53
CA ILE A 31 -17.48 -17.00 1.80
C ILE A 31 -17.64 -18.49 1.52
N TYR A 32 -16.82 -19.31 2.18
CA TYR A 32 -16.90 -20.77 2.09
C TYR A 32 -17.99 -21.32 3.00
N THR A 33 -18.06 -20.89 4.27
CA THR A 33 -19.01 -21.36 5.27
C THR A 33 -19.11 -20.40 6.45
N GLU A 34 -19.97 -20.75 7.39
CA GLU A 34 -20.08 -20.11 8.70
C GLU A 34 -19.70 -21.11 9.81
N ARG A 35 -18.93 -20.64 10.79
CA ARG A 35 -18.60 -21.43 11.99
C ARG A 35 -18.59 -20.54 13.23
N ASN A 36 -19.35 -20.93 14.26
CA ASN A 36 -19.45 -20.20 15.52
C ASN A 36 -19.86 -18.71 15.37
N GLY A 37 -20.74 -18.40 14.39
CA GLY A 37 -21.19 -17.04 14.14
C GLY A 37 -20.14 -16.13 13.45
N ILE A 38 -19.11 -16.73 12.85
CA ILE A 38 -18.07 -16.04 12.08
C ILE A 38 -18.02 -16.64 10.68
N HIS A 39 -17.95 -15.79 9.66
CA HIS A 39 -17.76 -16.24 8.29
C HIS A 39 -16.33 -16.74 8.06
N ILE A 40 -16.21 -17.80 7.31
CA ILE A 40 -14.94 -18.38 6.87
C ILE A 40 -14.77 -18.06 5.38
N ILE A 41 -13.69 -17.39 5.04
CA ILE A 41 -13.35 -17.00 3.67
C ILE A 41 -12.79 -18.21 2.90
N ASP A 42 -13.14 -18.31 1.63
CA ASP A 42 -12.65 -19.34 0.72
C ASP A 42 -11.20 -19.06 0.30
N LEU A 43 -10.26 -19.78 0.91
CA LEU A 43 -8.84 -19.62 0.62
C LEU A 43 -8.44 -20.03 -0.80
N GLN A 44 -9.19 -20.89 -1.48
CA GLN A 44 -8.90 -21.23 -2.88
C GLN A 44 -9.05 -19.98 -3.78
N LYS A 45 -10.10 -19.22 -3.54
CA LYS A 45 -10.30 -17.94 -4.23
C LYS A 45 -9.27 -16.90 -3.81
N SER A 46 -8.92 -16.84 -2.51
CA SER A 46 -7.89 -15.92 -2.02
C SER A 46 -6.54 -16.16 -2.70
N VAL A 47 -6.10 -17.41 -2.86
CA VAL A 47 -4.84 -17.74 -3.57
C VAL A 47 -4.85 -17.16 -4.98
N GLY A 48 -5.89 -17.46 -5.77
CA GLY A 48 -5.97 -16.97 -7.15
C GLY A 48 -6.02 -15.44 -7.25
N LYS A 49 -6.71 -14.78 -6.29
CA LYS A 49 -6.79 -13.32 -6.26
C LYS A 49 -5.50 -12.65 -5.78
N VAL A 50 -4.72 -13.31 -4.93
CA VAL A 50 -3.37 -12.85 -4.58
C VAL A 50 -2.44 -12.94 -5.79
N ASP A 51 -2.47 -14.05 -6.54
CA ASP A 51 -1.66 -14.21 -7.74
C ASP A 51 -2.01 -13.14 -8.80
N GLU A 52 -3.31 -12.86 -9.00
CA GLU A 52 -3.79 -11.80 -9.90
C GLU A 52 -3.28 -10.41 -9.48
N ALA A 53 -3.41 -10.06 -8.20
CA ALA A 53 -2.94 -8.77 -7.68
C ALA A 53 -1.42 -8.63 -7.75
N TYR A 54 -0.68 -9.72 -7.53
CA TYR A 54 0.77 -9.79 -7.65
C TYR A 54 1.23 -9.41 -9.06
N GLU A 55 0.65 -10.05 -10.09
CA GLU A 55 0.99 -9.77 -11.48
C GLU A 55 0.63 -8.34 -11.89
N VAL A 56 -0.50 -7.80 -11.41
CA VAL A 56 -0.88 -6.41 -11.68
C VAL A 56 0.14 -5.43 -11.10
N ILE A 57 0.55 -5.61 -9.83
CA ILE A 57 1.57 -4.75 -9.20
C ILE A 57 2.90 -4.85 -9.95
N LYS A 58 3.32 -6.06 -10.30
CA LYS A 58 4.54 -6.32 -11.06
C LYS A 58 4.54 -5.58 -12.39
N ASN A 59 3.45 -5.66 -13.15
CA ASN A 59 3.31 -4.96 -14.43
C ASN A 59 3.34 -3.45 -14.28
N VAL A 60 2.58 -2.89 -13.31
CA VAL A 60 2.58 -1.44 -13.02
C VAL A 60 3.99 -0.94 -12.71
N VAL A 61 4.75 -1.69 -11.91
CA VAL A 61 6.11 -1.29 -11.52
C VAL A 61 7.10 -1.48 -12.68
N ALA A 62 6.97 -2.54 -13.48
CA ALA A 62 7.79 -2.77 -14.67
C ALA A 62 7.66 -1.64 -15.70
N GLU A 63 6.47 -1.01 -15.80
CA GLU A 63 6.23 0.19 -16.60
C GLU A 63 6.76 1.50 -15.96
N GLY A 64 7.46 1.40 -14.83
CA GLY A 64 7.99 2.55 -14.09
C GLY A 64 6.98 3.23 -13.17
N GLY A 65 5.78 2.66 -13.01
CA GLY A 65 4.73 3.16 -12.12
C GLY A 65 5.11 3.03 -10.65
N LYS A 66 4.41 3.80 -9.79
CA LYS A 66 4.59 3.76 -8.33
C LYS A 66 3.31 3.31 -7.66
N VAL A 67 3.46 2.47 -6.63
CA VAL A 67 2.36 1.96 -5.81
C VAL A 67 2.28 2.74 -4.51
N LEU A 68 1.06 3.08 -4.08
CA LEU A 68 0.78 3.68 -2.79
C LEU A 68 0.10 2.66 -1.89
N PHE A 69 0.74 2.30 -0.78
CA PHE A 69 0.17 1.40 0.23
C PHE A 69 -0.63 2.21 1.26
N VAL A 70 -1.90 1.86 1.45
CA VAL A 70 -2.81 2.59 2.34
C VAL A 70 -3.45 1.66 3.35
N GLY A 71 -3.39 2.04 4.62
CA GLY A 71 -4.09 1.33 5.69
C GLY A 71 -3.86 1.95 7.05
N THR A 72 -4.88 2.60 7.56
CA THR A 72 -4.84 3.32 8.82
C THR A 72 -5.28 2.46 10.01
N LYS A 73 -5.62 1.18 9.76
CA LYS A 73 -5.98 0.22 10.80
C LYS A 73 -4.76 -0.11 11.67
N LYS A 74 -4.91 -0.10 13.00
CA LYS A 74 -3.80 -0.35 13.92
C LYS A 74 -3.02 -1.65 13.63
N GLN A 75 -3.71 -2.67 13.13
CA GLN A 75 -3.13 -3.95 12.77
C GLN A 75 -2.27 -3.89 11.50
N ALA A 76 -2.49 -2.88 10.65
CA ALA A 76 -1.81 -2.72 9.36
C ALA A 76 -0.72 -1.64 9.38
N GLN A 77 -0.81 -0.64 10.27
CA GLN A 77 0.02 0.58 10.28
C GLN A 77 1.52 0.31 10.20
N ASP A 78 2.03 -0.53 11.10
CA ASP A 78 3.46 -0.83 11.17
C ASP A 78 3.92 -1.67 9.99
N THR A 79 3.09 -2.63 9.58
CA THR A 79 3.40 -3.51 8.44
C THR A 79 3.46 -2.72 7.14
N ILE A 80 2.48 -1.87 6.88
CA ILE A 80 2.44 -1.01 5.69
C ILE A 80 3.69 -0.15 5.59
N ARG A 81 4.08 0.50 6.70
CA ARG A 81 5.30 1.30 6.74
C ARG A 81 6.54 0.47 6.42
N GLN A 82 6.73 -0.64 7.13
CA GLN A 82 7.92 -1.50 6.98
C GLN A 82 8.06 -2.05 5.56
N GLU A 83 6.96 -2.57 4.99
CA GLU A 83 6.99 -3.20 3.68
C GLU A 83 7.09 -2.17 2.54
N ALA A 84 6.43 -1.02 2.66
CA ALA A 84 6.57 0.06 1.68
C ALA A 84 8.00 0.66 1.69
N GLU A 85 8.59 0.87 2.86
CA GLU A 85 9.99 1.29 2.99
C GLU A 85 10.94 0.23 2.41
N ARG A 86 10.67 -1.07 2.62
CA ARG A 86 11.47 -2.19 2.10
C ARG A 86 11.50 -2.23 0.56
N CYS A 87 10.37 -1.96 -0.09
CA CYS A 87 10.27 -1.99 -1.55
C CYS A 87 10.44 -0.60 -2.22
N GLY A 88 10.71 0.45 -1.44
CA GLY A 88 10.92 1.81 -1.95
C GLY A 88 9.67 2.47 -2.55
N MET A 89 8.50 2.11 -2.05
CA MET A 89 7.20 2.66 -2.45
C MET A 89 6.62 3.59 -1.39
N TYR A 90 5.54 4.29 -1.74
CA TYR A 90 4.89 5.26 -0.87
C TYR A 90 3.87 4.61 0.05
N TYR A 91 3.59 5.25 1.20
CA TYR A 91 2.58 4.74 2.12
C TYR A 91 1.81 5.83 2.87
N VAL A 92 0.60 5.48 3.30
CA VAL A 92 -0.21 6.24 4.26
C VAL A 92 -0.74 5.27 5.31
N ASN A 93 -0.21 5.37 6.54
CA ASN A 93 -0.51 4.42 7.60
C ASN A 93 -1.21 5.01 8.83
N GLU A 94 -1.26 6.35 8.99
CA GLU A 94 -1.86 6.97 10.18
C GLU A 94 -3.28 7.47 9.91
N ARG A 95 -3.43 8.38 8.95
CA ARG A 95 -4.72 8.95 8.59
C ARG A 95 -4.73 9.44 7.16
N TRP A 96 -5.73 9.02 6.40
CA TRP A 96 -6.00 9.63 5.10
C TRP A 96 -6.54 11.04 5.28
N LEU A 97 -5.91 12.02 4.65
CA LEU A 97 -6.38 13.40 4.63
C LEU A 97 -7.19 13.62 3.36
N GLY A 98 -8.46 14.02 3.50
CA GLY A 98 -9.30 14.29 2.33
C GLY A 98 -8.64 15.29 1.38
N GLY A 99 -8.67 14.96 0.09
CA GLY A 99 -7.96 15.72 -0.96
C GLY A 99 -6.49 15.31 -1.13
N MET A 100 -6.06 14.17 -0.58
CA MET A 100 -4.65 13.74 -0.65
C MET A 100 -4.21 13.47 -2.10
N LEU A 101 -5.10 12.99 -2.94
CA LEU A 101 -4.89 12.78 -4.37
C LEU A 101 -5.59 13.86 -5.21
N THR A 102 -6.88 14.10 -4.98
CA THR A 102 -7.67 15.06 -5.76
C THR A 102 -7.22 16.50 -5.59
N ASN A 103 -6.60 16.85 -4.45
CA ASN A 103 -6.00 18.18 -4.21
C ASN A 103 -4.49 18.06 -3.93
N PHE A 104 -3.81 17.24 -4.71
CA PHE A 104 -2.39 16.94 -4.54
C PHE A 104 -1.49 18.18 -4.58
N LYS A 105 -1.88 19.22 -5.35
CA LYS A 105 -1.17 20.49 -5.36
C LYS A 105 -1.08 21.15 -3.96
N THR A 106 -2.15 21.10 -3.19
CA THR A 106 -2.16 21.61 -1.80
C THR A 106 -1.34 20.70 -0.89
N ILE A 107 -1.41 19.39 -1.07
CA ILE A 107 -0.59 18.43 -0.31
C ILE A 107 0.89 18.67 -0.57
N LYS A 108 1.32 18.89 -1.81
CA LYS A 108 2.70 19.27 -2.14
C LYS A 108 3.18 20.52 -1.38
N THR A 109 2.31 21.51 -1.16
CA THR A 109 2.70 22.70 -0.36
C THR A 109 2.91 22.34 1.12
N ARG A 110 2.16 21.39 1.67
CA ARG A 110 2.35 20.89 3.04
C ARG A 110 3.60 20.04 3.17
N ILE A 111 3.89 19.20 2.18
CA ILE A 111 5.15 18.45 2.09
C ILE A 111 6.35 19.41 2.01
N LYS A 112 6.25 20.46 1.20
CA LYS A 112 7.29 21.50 1.14
C LYS A 112 7.51 22.14 2.52
N ARG A 113 6.44 22.46 3.23
CA ARG A 113 6.51 22.99 4.59
C ARG A 113 7.18 22.02 5.56
N LEU A 114 6.89 20.73 5.45
CA LEU A 114 7.57 19.68 6.23
C LEU A 114 9.08 19.71 6.00
N LYS A 115 9.51 19.69 4.74
CA LYS A 115 10.93 19.75 4.36
C LYS A 115 11.62 21.07 4.79
N GLU A 116 10.89 22.19 4.80
CA GLU A 116 11.40 23.46 5.33
C GLU A 116 11.69 23.39 6.84
N ILE A 117 10.77 22.81 7.63
CA ILE A 117 10.95 22.66 9.08
C ILE A 117 12.12 21.70 9.39
N GLU A 118 12.26 20.61 8.63
CA GLU A 118 13.40 19.70 8.75
C GLU A 118 14.72 20.43 8.51
N LYS A 119 14.81 21.17 7.41
CA LYS A 119 15.99 21.96 7.11
C LYS A 119 16.32 22.98 8.22
N MET A 120 15.29 23.64 8.78
CA MET A 120 15.48 24.56 9.92
C MET A 120 16.02 23.84 11.17
N SER A 121 15.72 22.56 11.35
CA SER A 121 16.26 21.76 12.44
C SER A 121 17.72 21.36 12.23
N GLU A 122 18.12 21.15 10.96
CA GLU A 122 19.48 20.72 10.59
C GLU A 122 20.47 21.87 10.51
N ASP A 123 20.04 23.05 10.03
CA ASP A 123 20.90 24.22 9.84
C ASP A 123 21.08 25.09 11.10
N GLY A 124 20.60 24.64 12.27
CA GLY A 124 20.75 25.35 13.55
C GLY A 124 19.81 26.53 13.74
N THR A 125 18.84 26.77 12.84
CA THR A 125 17.85 27.85 12.97
C THR A 125 17.06 27.74 14.28
N PHE A 126 16.84 26.52 14.79
CA PHE A 126 16.12 26.31 16.05
C PHE A 126 16.87 26.86 17.27
N ASP A 127 18.19 27.03 17.22
CA ASP A 127 19.00 27.55 18.33
C ASP A 127 18.87 29.08 18.47
N VAL A 128 18.52 29.75 17.37
CA VAL A 128 18.35 31.22 17.33
C VAL A 128 16.93 31.66 17.67
N LEU A 129 15.96 30.75 17.48
CA LEU A 129 14.53 31.04 17.69
C LEU A 129 14.12 31.00 19.19
N PRO A 130 13.13 31.80 19.61
CA PRO A 130 12.55 31.70 20.94
C PRO A 130 12.00 30.29 21.23
N LYS A 131 12.24 29.75 22.43
CA LYS A 131 11.80 28.39 22.83
C LYS A 131 10.33 28.10 22.54
N LYS A 132 9.45 29.09 22.66
CA LYS A 132 8.00 28.94 22.40
C LYS A 132 7.73 28.66 20.91
N GLU A 133 8.48 29.27 20.00
CA GLU A 133 8.36 29.06 18.57
C GLU A 133 8.92 27.68 18.15
N VAL A 134 10.07 27.31 18.69
CA VAL A 134 10.63 25.96 18.45
C VAL A 134 9.65 24.87 18.86
N ILE A 135 8.98 25.00 20.00
CA ILE A 135 7.96 24.03 20.45
C ILE A 135 6.79 23.96 19.47
N LYS A 136 6.34 25.09 18.89
CA LYS A 136 5.27 25.10 17.90
C LYS A 136 5.71 24.42 16.59
N LEU A 137 6.91 24.74 16.11
CA LEU A 137 7.48 24.13 14.91
C LEU A 137 7.66 22.63 15.06
N ARG A 138 8.15 22.15 16.20
CA ARG A 138 8.27 20.71 16.47
C ARG A 138 6.93 20.00 16.47
N LYS A 139 5.88 20.59 17.08
CA LYS A 139 4.52 20.04 17.04
C LYS A 139 3.92 20.04 15.63
N GLU A 140 4.22 21.07 14.83
CA GLU A 140 3.81 21.12 13.43
C GLU A 140 4.52 20.04 12.63
N TRP A 141 5.84 19.89 12.81
CA TRP A 141 6.65 18.86 12.20
C TRP A 141 6.15 17.46 12.53
N ASP A 142 5.97 17.12 13.81
CA ASP A 142 5.47 15.82 14.27
C ASP A 142 4.13 15.48 13.60
N LYS A 143 3.24 16.46 13.47
CA LYS A 143 1.93 16.26 12.84
C LYS A 143 2.03 16.04 11.33
N LEU A 144 2.89 16.80 10.65
CA LEU A 144 3.10 16.67 9.20
C LEU A 144 3.82 15.37 8.88
N GLU A 145 4.89 15.04 9.60
CA GLU A 145 5.66 13.81 9.41
C GLU A 145 4.80 12.57 9.61
N ARG A 146 3.98 12.54 10.66
CA ARG A 146 3.08 11.43 10.93
C ARG A 146 2.10 11.17 9.79
N ASN A 147 1.54 12.21 9.18
CA ASN A 147 0.48 12.06 8.18
C ASN A 147 1.00 12.04 6.74
N LEU A 148 2.15 12.68 6.48
CA LEU A 148 2.66 12.90 5.11
C LEU A 148 4.06 12.31 4.90
N GLY A 149 4.71 11.78 5.94
CA GLY A 149 6.07 11.23 5.86
C GLY A 149 6.20 10.16 4.79
N GLY A 150 5.26 9.24 4.71
CA GLY A 150 5.29 8.15 3.71
C GLY A 150 5.08 8.59 2.26
N ILE A 151 4.61 9.81 2.03
CA ILE A 151 4.45 10.39 0.68
C ILE A 151 5.34 11.60 0.43
N LYS A 152 6.32 11.83 1.30
CA LYS A 152 7.22 12.99 1.28
C LYS A 152 7.98 13.15 -0.04
N ASP A 153 8.35 12.04 -0.66
CA ASP A 153 9.12 12.03 -1.91
C ASP A 153 8.26 11.75 -3.15
N MET A 154 6.94 11.69 -2.99
CA MET A 154 5.99 11.49 -4.07
C MET A 154 5.90 12.73 -4.95
N LYS A 155 6.44 12.65 -6.17
CA LYS A 155 6.45 13.75 -7.14
C LYS A 155 5.13 13.84 -7.91
N ASP A 156 4.59 12.69 -8.31
CA ASP A 156 3.40 12.55 -9.12
C ASP A 156 2.40 11.60 -8.46
N LEU A 157 1.17 11.53 -8.98
CA LEU A 157 0.15 10.62 -8.49
C LEU A 157 0.61 9.16 -8.64
N PRO A 158 0.21 8.26 -7.73
CA PRO A 158 0.54 6.85 -7.84
C PRO A 158 -0.18 6.22 -9.04
N SER A 159 0.46 5.20 -9.63
CA SER A 159 -0.10 4.44 -10.75
C SER A 159 -1.05 3.33 -10.29
N ALA A 160 -0.95 2.90 -9.03
CA ALA A 160 -1.87 1.97 -8.39
C ALA A 160 -1.89 2.21 -6.87
N ILE A 161 -2.98 1.83 -6.23
CA ILE A 161 -3.15 1.96 -4.78
C ILE A 161 -3.51 0.60 -4.20
N PHE A 162 -2.76 0.18 -3.17
CA PHE A 162 -3.07 -1.02 -2.39
C PHE A 162 -3.69 -0.64 -1.06
N VAL A 163 -4.93 -1.08 -0.80
CA VAL A 163 -5.73 -0.67 0.38
C VAL A 163 -5.94 -1.84 1.33
N VAL A 164 -5.87 -1.57 2.63
CA VAL A 164 -6.28 -2.50 3.69
C VAL A 164 -7.50 -1.95 4.41
N ASP A 165 -8.59 -2.72 4.46
CA ASP A 165 -9.89 -2.33 4.99
C ASP A 165 -10.55 -1.18 4.18
N PRO A 166 -11.16 -1.51 3.01
CA PRO A 166 -11.84 -0.53 2.16
C PRO A 166 -12.88 0.30 2.90
N LYS A 167 -13.61 -0.32 3.80
CA LYS A 167 -14.66 0.36 4.58
C LYS A 167 -14.13 1.53 5.40
N LYS A 168 -12.90 1.41 5.91
CA LYS A 168 -12.25 2.47 6.68
C LYS A 168 -11.65 3.54 5.78
N GLU A 169 -11.11 3.13 4.66
CA GLU A 169 -10.39 3.99 3.71
C GLU A 169 -11.28 4.50 2.56
N HIS A 170 -12.61 4.58 2.77
CA HIS A 170 -13.59 4.98 1.74
C HIS A 170 -13.24 6.30 1.03
N ILE A 171 -12.68 7.30 1.75
CA ILE A 171 -12.28 8.58 1.13
C ILE A 171 -11.14 8.37 0.13
N CYS A 172 -10.18 7.51 0.45
CA CYS A 172 -9.10 7.14 -0.47
C CYS A 172 -9.66 6.51 -1.74
N ILE A 173 -10.60 5.59 -1.60
CA ILE A 173 -11.24 4.87 -2.70
C ILE A 173 -12.03 5.84 -3.59
N GLU A 174 -12.85 6.71 -3.00
CA GLU A 174 -13.57 7.74 -3.76
C GLU A 174 -12.62 8.65 -4.55
N GLU A 175 -11.52 9.09 -3.96
CA GLU A 175 -10.53 9.91 -4.66
C GLU A 175 -9.83 9.15 -5.79
N ALA A 176 -9.50 7.88 -5.57
CA ALA A 176 -8.89 7.02 -6.59
C ALA A 176 -9.84 6.80 -7.79
N HIS A 177 -11.12 6.54 -7.54
CA HIS A 177 -12.14 6.40 -8.59
C HIS A 177 -12.26 7.68 -9.43
N ILE A 178 -12.27 8.87 -8.79
CA ILE A 178 -12.33 10.16 -9.51
C ILE A 178 -11.12 10.34 -10.44
N LEU A 179 -9.97 9.82 -10.05
CA LEU A 179 -8.71 9.95 -10.80
C LEU A 179 -8.43 8.73 -11.70
N HIS A 180 -9.32 7.73 -11.71
CA HIS A 180 -9.16 6.48 -12.46
C HIS A 180 -7.85 5.75 -12.14
N ILE A 181 -7.45 5.74 -10.87
CA ILE A 181 -6.27 5.01 -10.39
C ILE A 181 -6.71 3.60 -9.99
N PRO A 182 -6.10 2.54 -10.51
CA PRO A 182 -6.41 1.16 -10.16
C PRO A 182 -6.28 0.89 -8.66
N LEU A 183 -7.30 0.23 -8.10
CA LEU A 183 -7.42 -0.11 -6.70
C LEU A 183 -7.28 -1.61 -6.46
N LEU A 184 -6.31 -1.98 -5.63
CA LEU A 184 -6.11 -3.35 -5.16
C LEU A 184 -6.27 -3.36 -3.64
N GLY A 185 -6.68 -4.47 -3.04
CA GLY A 185 -6.66 -4.49 -1.58
C GLY A 185 -7.23 -5.73 -0.92
N ILE A 186 -7.03 -5.77 0.41
CA ILE A 186 -7.56 -6.82 1.28
C ILE A 186 -8.99 -6.44 1.65
N VAL A 187 -9.92 -7.35 1.32
CA VAL A 187 -11.36 -7.18 1.55
C VAL A 187 -11.86 -8.26 2.49
N ASP A 188 -12.29 -7.86 3.69
CA ASP A 188 -12.93 -8.76 4.63
C ASP A 188 -14.44 -8.86 4.36
N THR A 189 -15.12 -9.77 5.00
CA THR A 189 -16.54 -10.10 4.80
C THR A 189 -17.52 -8.96 5.12
N ASN A 190 -17.08 -7.87 5.75
CA ASN A 190 -17.87 -6.68 6.09
C ASN A 190 -17.73 -5.52 5.10
N CYS A 191 -16.93 -5.69 4.05
CA CYS A 191 -16.63 -4.68 3.03
C CYS A 191 -17.40 -4.94 1.74
N ASP A 192 -17.46 -3.94 0.84
CA ASP A 192 -18.01 -4.07 -0.49
C ASP A 192 -16.87 -4.42 -1.48
N PRO A 193 -16.89 -5.60 -2.11
CA PRO A 193 -15.84 -5.97 -3.06
C PRO A 193 -15.88 -5.17 -4.36
N GLU A 194 -17.03 -4.59 -4.74
CA GLU A 194 -17.16 -3.81 -5.97
C GLU A 194 -16.47 -2.43 -5.90
N GLU A 195 -16.04 -2.01 -4.72
CA GLU A 195 -15.26 -0.77 -4.55
C GLU A 195 -13.81 -0.88 -5.05
N LEU A 196 -13.30 -2.09 -5.27
CA LEU A 196 -11.94 -2.33 -5.73
C LEU A 196 -11.92 -3.05 -7.09
N ASP A 197 -10.92 -2.73 -7.90
CA ASP A 197 -10.71 -3.41 -9.19
C ASP A 197 -10.14 -4.82 -9.00
N TYR A 198 -9.24 -4.99 -8.01
CA TYR A 198 -8.58 -6.27 -7.70
C TYR A 198 -8.76 -6.60 -6.23
N VAL A 199 -9.69 -7.49 -5.96
CA VAL A 199 -10.12 -7.90 -4.61
C VAL A 199 -9.27 -9.07 -4.12
N ILE A 200 -8.66 -8.96 -2.94
CA ILE A 200 -8.03 -10.06 -2.23
C ILE A 200 -8.90 -10.39 -1.01
N PRO A 201 -9.74 -11.45 -1.07
CA PRO A 201 -10.55 -11.84 0.07
C PRO A 201 -9.66 -12.31 1.23
N GLY A 202 -9.76 -11.67 2.38
CA GLY A 202 -8.91 -12.01 3.51
C GLY A 202 -9.20 -11.21 4.78
N ASN A 203 -8.67 -11.70 5.88
CA ASN A 203 -8.79 -11.09 7.20
C ASN A 203 -7.92 -9.83 7.30
N ASP A 204 -8.54 -8.71 7.57
CA ASP A 204 -7.87 -7.41 7.75
C ASP A 204 -7.62 -7.05 9.24
N ASP A 205 -8.07 -7.89 10.19
CA ASP A 205 -7.90 -7.72 11.63
C ASP A 205 -6.68 -8.46 12.19
N ALA A 206 -6.24 -9.53 11.52
CA ALA A 206 -5.12 -10.34 11.99
C ALA A 206 -3.79 -9.79 11.45
N ILE A 207 -2.92 -9.31 12.33
CA ILE A 207 -1.60 -8.75 11.97
C ILE A 207 -0.81 -9.70 11.06
N ARG A 208 -0.84 -11.02 11.34
CA ARG A 208 -0.13 -12.03 10.53
C ARG A 208 -0.71 -12.17 9.13
N ALA A 209 -2.03 -12.10 8.98
CA ALA A 209 -2.71 -12.18 7.70
C ALA A 209 -2.38 -10.97 6.83
N VAL A 210 -2.53 -9.76 7.40
CA VAL A 210 -2.19 -8.50 6.76
C VAL A 210 -0.70 -8.47 6.36
N LYS A 211 0.20 -8.90 7.26
CA LYS A 211 1.63 -8.94 6.98
C LYS A 211 1.97 -9.89 5.83
N LEU A 212 1.40 -11.08 5.81
CA LEU A 212 1.66 -12.07 4.75
C LEU A 212 1.28 -11.51 3.37
N ILE A 213 0.10 -10.90 3.24
CA ILE A 213 -0.37 -10.38 1.96
C ILE A 213 0.43 -9.14 1.55
N ILE A 214 0.65 -8.17 2.46
CA ILE A 214 1.40 -6.94 2.13
C ILE A 214 2.85 -7.27 1.77
N SER A 215 3.51 -8.18 2.51
CA SER A 215 4.89 -8.58 2.18
C SER A 215 4.99 -9.22 0.79
N THR A 216 3.99 -10.01 0.40
CA THR A 216 3.93 -10.59 -0.94
C THR A 216 3.75 -9.50 -2.02
N MET A 217 2.91 -8.50 -1.77
CA MET A 217 2.77 -7.38 -2.71
C MET A 217 4.06 -6.54 -2.80
N ALA A 218 4.77 -6.38 -1.69
CA ALA A 218 6.09 -5.74 -1.69
C ALA A 218 7.16 -6.56 -2.43
N ASP A 219 7.09 -7.89 -2.36
CA ASP A 219 7.97 -8.79 -3.13
C ASP A 219 7.73 -8.66 -4.64
N ALA A 220 6.46 -8.49 -5.07
CA ALA A 220 6.13 -8.19 -6.47
C ALA A 220 6.82 -6.91 -6.98
N VAL A 221 6.84 -5.87 -6.14
CA VAL A 221 7.54 -4.61 -6.46
C VAL A 221 9.04 -4.82 -6.58
N ILE A 222 9.64 -5.58 -5.66
CA ILE A 222 11.10 -5.84 -5.65
C ILE A 222 11.48 -6.66 -6.89
N GLU A 223 10.74 -7.73 -7.19
CA GLU A 223 10.97 -8.57 -8.37
C GLU A 223 10.88 -7.77 -9.67
N ALA A 224 9.89 -6.88 -9.81
CA ALA A 224 9.76 -6.02 -10.97
C ALA A 224 10.94 -5.03 -11.11
N ASN A 225 11.40 -4.44 -10.00
CA ASN A 225 12.57 -3.54 -10.02
C ASN A 225 13.87 -4.27 -10.36
N GLU A 226 14.05 -5.52 -9.90
CA GLU A 226 15.21 -6.35 -10.26
C GLU A 226 15.18 -6.73 -11.74
N GLY A 227 14.03 -7.09 -12.29
CA GLY A 227 13.86 -7.37 -13.71
C GLY A 227 14.16 -6.17 -14.60
N VAL A 228 13.74 -4.97 -14.20
CA VAL A 228 14.05 -3.72 -14.91
C VAL A 228 15.54 -3.38 -14.84
N SER A 229 16.21 -3.67 -13.72
CA SER A 229 17.66 -3.41 -13.58
C SER A 229 18.54 -4.40 -14.33
N ALA A 230 18.05 -5.62 -14.61
CA ALA A 230 18.76 -6.65 -15.35
C ALA A 230 18.68 -6.43 -16.90
N ALA A 231 17.56 -5.94 -17.39
CA ALA A 231 17.33 -5.71 -18.81
C ALA A 231 18.39 -4.81 -19.52
N PRO A 232 18.83 -3.67 -18.92
CA PRO A 232 19.87 -2.85 -19.55
C PRO A 232 21.27 -3.50 -19.53
N ALA A 233 21.54 -4.45 -18.64
CA ALA A 233 22.81 -5.17 -18.60
C ALA A 233 22.89 -6.25 -19.69
N GLU A 234 21.80 -6.98 -19.94
CA GLU A 234 21.72 -7.98 -21.02
C GLU A 234 21.77 -7.33 -22.39
N ALA A 235 21.10 -6.17 -22.60
CA ALA A 235 21.17 -5.42 -23.86
C ALA A 235 22.57 -4.88 -24.14
N ALA A 236 23.30 -4.45 -23.11
CA ALA A 236 24.68 -3.98 -23.25
C ALA A 236 25.68 -5.12 -23.53
N GLU A 237 25.42 -6.33 -23.03
CA GLU A 237 26.22 -7.52 -23.31
C GLU A 237 25.96 -8.06 -24.73
N GLU A 238 24.72 -7.99 -25.25
CA GLU A 238 24.38 -8.35 -26.61
C GLU A 238 25.00 -7.39 -27.63
N GLU A 239 24.92 -6.04 -27.40
CA GLU A 239 25.58 -5.06 -28.27
C GLU A 239 27.11 -5.21 -28.25
N ALA A 240 27.72 -5.50 -27.10
CA ALA A 240 29.16 -5.75 -27.01
C ALA A 240 29.61 -7.06 -27.66
N ALA A 241 28.73 -8.07 -27.75
CA ALA A 241 29.01 -9.32 -28.41
C ALA A 241 28.91 -9.21 -29.94
N GLU A 242 27.97 -8.40 -30.46
CA GLU A 242 27.85 -8.13 -31.89
C GLU A 242 29.01 -7.27 -32.43
N GLU A 243 29.54 -6.30 -31.65
CA GLU A 243 30.72 -5.50 -32.07
C GLU A 243 32.04 -6.28 -32.10
N THR A 244 32.09 -7.46 -31.48
CA THR A 244 33.30 -8.33 -31.46
C THR A 244 33.30 -9.40 -32.58
N GLU A 245 32.21 -9.56 -33.34
CA GLU A 245 32.13 -10.49 -34.49
C GLU A 245 32.26 -9.81 -35.85
N GLU A 246 32.43 -8.50 -35.95
CA GLU A 246 32.83 -7.78 -37.19
C GLU A 246 34.36 -7.50 -37.20
#